data_870b3ebd54a401021bb5000f87dc1b5c
#
_entry.id   870b3ebd54a401021bb5000f87dc1b5c
#
_cell.length_a   1.000
_cell.length_b   1.000
_cell.length_c   1.000
_cell.angle_alpha   90.00
_cell.angle_beta   90.00
_cell.angle_gamma   90.00
#
_symmetry.space_group_name_H-M   'P 1'
#
loop_
_entity.id
_entity.type
_entity.pdbx_description
1 polymer ?
#
loop_
_entity_poly.entity_id
_entity_poly.type
_entity_poly.pdbx_seq_one_letter_code
_entity_poly.pdbx_strand_id
1 'polypeptide(L)'
;VDDHDKIAIIGVNGAGKTTILNILIGEESYDSGDLFKSRDLNVGYLKQHHDLDMNKTIYECALEVFEPLIKIENRMRELESIMAYDHSDQVMNEYDSLTNRFNEKDGFSYPSRIVGVLKGMGFVEEDFQKYVYELSGGQKTRLCLAKLLLEEPKLLVLDEPTNHLDSQAISFLENYLKGYKNALIVVSHDRYF
;
A
#
# COMPACT_ATOMS: atom_id res chain seq x y z
N VAL A 1 3.55 -8.39 18.48
CA VAL A 1 3.46 -7.12 17.71
C VAL A 1 2.06 -6.59 17.92
N ASP A 2 1.95 -5.44 18.55
CA ASP A 2 0.68 -4.75 18.76
C ASP A 2 0.38 -3.79 17.59
N ASP A 3 -0.87 -3.29 17.51
CA ASP A 3 -1.39 -2.55 16.35
C ASP A 3 -0.60 -1.30 15.92
N HIS A 4 0.27 -0.78 16.81
CA HIS A 4 1.06 0.44 16.54
C HIS A 4 2.57 0.25 16.72
N ASP A 5 3.01 -1.00 16.91
CA ASP A 5 4.42 -1.30 17.14
C ASP A 5 5.25 -1.01 15.89
N LYS A 6 6.44 -0.46 16.12
CA LYS A 6 7.47 -0.29 15.09
C LYS A 6 8.70 -1.09 15.50
N ILE A 7 8.96 -2.15 14.75
CA ILE A 7 10.01 -3.13 15.04
C ILE A 7 11.07 -3.08 13.94
N ALA A 8 12.31 -2.87 14.33
CA ALA A 8 13.46 -3.01 13.46
C ALA A 8 14.19 -4.33 13.75
N ILE A 9 14.41 -5.13 12.71
CA ILE A 9 15.21 -6.36 12.77
C ILE A 9 16.55 -6.05 12.12
N ILE A 10 17.61 -5.98 12.92
CA ILE A 10 18.95 -5.63 12.47
C ILE A 10 19.87 -6.85 12.58
N GLY A 11 20.71 -7.08 11.59
CA GLY A 11 21.68 -8.17 11.61
C GLY A 11 22.46 -8.30 10.31
N VAL A 12 23.54 -9.05 10.35
CA VAL A 12 24.37 -9.31 9.17
C VAL A 12 23.62 -10.13 8.11
N ASN A 13 24.07 -10.09 6.87
CA ASN A 13 23.52 -10.92 5.81
C ASN A 13 23.67 -12.40 6.17
N GLY A 14 22.62 -13.19 5.88
CA GLY A 14 22.57 -14.62 6.23
C GLY A 14 22.18 -14.94 7.68
N ALA A 15 21.86 -13.93 8.52
CA ALA A 15 21.43 -14.17 9.91
C ALA A 15 19.96 -14.69 10.04
N GLY A 16 19.29 -14.99 8.94
CA GLY A 16 17.92 -15.51 8.95
C GLY A 16 16.82 -14.45 9.03
N LYS A 17 17.13 -13.17 8.80
CA LYS A 17 16.13 -12.08 8.87
C LYS A 17 14.96 -12.28 7.91
N THR A 18 15.25 -12.53 6.64
CA THR A 18 14.23 -12.83 5.61
C THR A 18 13.45 -14.10 5.92
N THR A 19 14.10 -15.15 6.45
CA THR A 19 13.43 -16.37 6.90
C THR A 19 12.38 -16.08 7.97
N ILE A 20 12.71 -15.26 8.97
CA ILE A 20 11.74 -14.85 10.01
C ILE A 20 10.56 -14.11 9.37
N LEU A 21 10.82 -13.20 8.43
CA LEU A 21 9.74 -12.51 7.72
C LEU A 21 8.86 -13.48 6.93
N ASN A 22 9.46 -14.42 6.19
CA ASN A 22 8.72 -15.41 5.41
C ASN A 22 7.85 -16.30 6.29
N ILE A 23 8.33 -16.69 7.48
CA ILE A 23 7.52 -17.40 8.47
C ILE A 23 6.36 -16.53 8.95
N LEU A 24 6.62 -15.25 9.26
CA LEU A 24 5.58 -14.32 9.72
C LEU A 24 4.47 -14.10 8.69
N ILE A 25 4.82 -14.03 7.40
CA ILE A 25 3.83 -13.88 6.32
C ILE A 25 3.18 -15.21 5.92
N GLY A 26 3.80 -16.34 6.30
CA GLY A 26 3.29 -17.69 6.02
C GLY A 26 3.82 -18.32 4.73
N GLU A 27 4.91 -17.81 4.17
CA GLU A 27 5.59 -18.34 2.99
C GLU A 27 6.60 -19.47 3.33
N GLU A 28 7.07 -19.53 4.58
CA GLU A 28 7.93 -20.60 5.08
C GLU A 28 7.34 -21.28 6.33
N SER A 29 7.62 -22.57 6.49
CA SER A 29 7.28 -23.34 7.69
C SER A 29 8.36 -23.17 8.77
N TYR A 30 8.00 -23.44 10.02
CA TYR A 30 8.92 -23.43 11.16
C TYR A 30 8.90 -24.78 11.89
N ASP A 31 10.00 -25.15 12.52
CA ASP A 31 10.18 -26.49 13.12
C ASP A 31 9.39 -26.66 14.42
N SER A 32 9.24 -25.62 15.24
CA SER A 32 8.55 -25.66 16.53
C SER A 32 8.12 -24.28 17.00
N GLY A 33 7.14 -24.24 17.91
CA GLY A 33 6.57 -23.03 18.48
C GLY A 33 5.17 -22.77 17.95
N ASP A 34 4.58 -21.65 18.36
CA ASP A 34 3.25 -21.23 17.97
C ASP A 34 3.29 -19.83 17.37
N LEU A 35 2.58 -19.62 16.26
CA LEU A 35 2.38 -18.31 15.63
C LEU A 35 0.90 -17.95 15.68
N PHE A 36 0.58 -16.90 16.44
CA PHE A 36 -0.78 -16.38 16.55
C PHE A 36 -0.95 -15.15 15.67
N LYS A 37 -1.96 -15.16 14.81
CA LYS A 37 -2.33 -14.03 13.95
C LYS A 37 -3.77 -13.64 14.22
N SER A 38 -4.04 -12.32 14.28
CA SER A 38 -5.42 -11.83 14.31
C SER A 38 -6.16 -12.25 13.03
N ARG A 39 -7.47 -12.56 13.15
CA ARG A 39 -8.30 -12.95 11.99
C ARG A 39 -8.40 -11.84 10.94
N ASP A 40 -8.35 -10.59 11.37
CA ASP A 40 -8.51 -9.41 10.51
C ASP A 40 -7.17 -8.78 10.13
N LEU A 41 -6.05 -9.51 10.32
CA LEU A 41 -4.72 -9.02 10.00
C LEU A 41 -4.54 -8.98 8.49
N ASN A 42 -4.41 -7.77 7.95
CA ASN A 42 -3.93 -7.52 6.58
C ASN A 42 -2.43 -7.25 6.66
N VAL A 43 -1.63 -8.11 6.03
CA VAL A 43 -0.17 -8.00 5.98
C VAL A 43 0.24 -7.53 4.59
N GLY A 44 0.91 -6.39 4.54
CA GLY A 44 1.57 -5.91 3.33
C GLY A 44 3.05 -6.25 3.35
N TYR A 45 3.52 -6.95 2.33
CA TYR A 45 4.92 -7.34 2.18
C TYR A 45 5.41 -7.10 0.76
N LEU A 46 6.58 -6.48 0.65
CA LEU A 46 7.20 -6.22 -0.65
C LEU A 46 7.87 -7.50 -1.16
N LYS A 47 7.22 -8.20 -2.08
CA LYS A 47 7.78 -9.40 -2.72
C LYS A 47 8.88 -9.03 -3.72
N GLN A 48 9.88 -9.93 -3.86
CA GLN A 48 10.92 -9.80 -4.88
C GLN A 48 10.37 -9.96 -6.32
N HIS A 49 9.25 -10.68 -6.48
CA HIS A 49 8.54 -10.81 -7.75
C HIS A 49 7.34 -9.88 -7.77
N HIS A 50 7.31 -9.01 -8.75
CA HIS A 50 6.32 -7.95 -8.87
C HIS A 50 5.07 -8.44 -9.59
N ASP A 51 3.95 -8.58 -8.85
CA ASP A 51 2.61 -8.80 -9.42
C ASP A 51 2.06 -7.46 -9.98
N LEU A 52 2.76 -6.90 -10.98
CA LEU A 52 2.32 -5.70 -11.68
C LEU A 52 1.74 -6.09 -13.04
N ASP A 53 0.59 -5.51 -13.38
CA ASP A 53 0.06 -5.62 -14.74
C ASP A 53 0.92 -4.78 -15.70
N MET A 54 1.65 -5.49 -16.58
CA MET A 54 2.58 -4.87 -17.51
C MET A 54 1.89 -3.95 -18.52
N ASN A 55 0.58 -4.13 -18.75
CA ASN A 55 -0.21 -3.38 -19.73
C ASN A 55 -0.88 -2.13 -19.14
N LYS A 56 -0.69 -1.87 -17.86
CA LYS A 56 -1.18 -0.65 -17.19
C LYS A 56 -0.10 0.40 -17.09
N THR A 57 -0.52 1.65 -17.01
CA THR A 57 0.38 2.75 -16.69
C THR A 57 0.75 2.74 -15.21
N ILE A 58 1.81 3.49 -14.84
CA ILE A 58 2.22 3.68 -13.44
C ILE A 58 1.04 4.18 -12.60
N TYR A 59 0.31 5.17 -13.11
CA TYR A 59 -0.84 5.75 -12.40
C TYR A 59 -1.98 4.74 -12.25
N GLU A 60 -2.33 4.02 -13.30
CA GLU A 60 -3.37 2.98 -13.25
C GLU A 60 -3.02 1.87 -12.26
N CYS A 61 -1.76 1.44 -12.20
CA CYS A 61 -1.32 0.46 -11.21
C CYS A 61 -1.47 0.97 -9.77
N ALA A 62 -1.16 2.23 -9.51
CA ALA A 62 -1.36 2.82 -8.19
C ALA A 62 -2.85 3.03 -7.87
N LEU A 63 -3.67 3.33 -8.89
CA LEU A 63 -5.11 3.53 -8.78
C LEU A 63 -5.86 2.25 -8.38
N GLU A 64 -5.36 1.06 -8.75
CA GLU A 64 -5.94 -0.24 -8.38
C GLU A 64 -6.18 -0.39 -6.87
N VAL A 65 -5.30 0.17 -6.05
CA VAL A 65 -5.41 0.15 -4.58
C VAL A 65 -6.74 0.74 -4.11
N PHE A 66 -7.25 1.72 -4.86
CA PHE A 66 -8.47 2.45 -4.53
C PHE A 66 -9.71 1.95 -5.28
N GLU A 67 -9.62 0.81 -5.99
CA GLU A 67 -10.75 0.24 -6.71
C GLU A 67 -12.03 0.11 -5.85
N PRO A 68 -11.97 -0.31 -4.57
CA PRO A 68 -13.15 -0.34 -3.71
C PRO A 68 -13.78 1.04 -3.46
N LEU A 69 -12.96 2.10 -3.35
CA LEU A 69 -13.44 3.48 -3.20
C LEU A 69 -14.03 4.01 -4.50
N ILE A 70 -13.38 3.72 -5.63
CA ILE A 70 -13.86 4.11 -6.96
C ILE A 70 -15.22 3.47 -7.26
N LYS A 71 -15.44 2.22 -6.85
CA LYS A 71 -16.75 1.56 -6.97
C LYS A 71 -17.83 2.27 -6.15
N ILE A 72 -17.51 2.72 -4.94
CA ILE A 72 -18.42 3.52 -4.11
C ILE A 72 -18.72 4.85 -4.81
N GLU A 73 -17.69 5.57 -5.25
CA GLU A 73 -17.85 6.86 -5.94
C GLU A 73 -18.74 6.74 -7.20
N ASN A 74 -18.48 5.74 -8.03
CA ASN A 74 -19.28 5.50 -9.23
C ASN A 74 -20.75 5.21 -8.87
N ARG A 75 -20.99 4.40 -7.83
CA ARG A 75 -22.36 4.11 -7.39
C ARG A 75 -23.08 5.35 -6.83
N MET A 76 -22.37 6.21 -6.12
CA MET A 76 -22.90 7.49 -5.66
C MET A 76 -23.33 8.36 -6.84
N ARG A 77 -22.51 8.49 -7.88
CA ARG A 77 -22.85 9.25 -9.10
C ARG A 77 -24.05 8.67 -9.86
N GLU A 78 -24.18 7.33 -9.91
CA GLU A 78 -25.38 6.69 -10.46
C GLU A 78 -26.63 7.05 -9.67
N LEU A 79 -26.56 6.99 -8.33
CA LEU A 79 -27.66 7.33 -7.44
C LEU A 79 -28.03 8.82 -7.55
N GLU A 80 -27.07 9.73 -7.67
CA GLU A 80 -27.32 11.15 -7.93
C GLU A 80 -28.17 11.35 -9.21
N SER A 81 -27.85 10.56 -10.25
CA SER A 81 -28.64 10.61 -11.49
C SER A 81 -30.06 10.03 -11.31
N ILE A 82 -30.21 8.99 -10.50
CA ILE A 82 -31.51 8.37 -10.17
C ILE A 82 -32.34 9.32 -9.31
N MET A 83 -31.74 10.00 -8.36
CA MET A 83 -32.39 10.95 -7.46
C MET A 83 -33.01 12.16 -8.18
N ALA A 84 -32.64 12.39 -9.45
CA ALA A 84 -33.29 13.43 -10.26
C ALA A 84 -34.78 13.11 -10.53
N TYR A 85 -35.21 11.84 -10.42
CA TYR A 85 -36.58 11.40 -10.73
C TYR A 85 -37.16 10.39 -9.73
N ASP A 86 -36.33 9.76 -8.87
CA ASP A 86 -36.76 8.84 -7.83
C ASP A 86 -36.22 9.31 -6.46
N HIS A 87 -37.13 9.77 -5.60
CA HIS A 87 -36.86 10.23 -4.24
C HIS A 87 -37.28 9.21 -3.18
N SER A 88 -37.34 7.92 -3.54
CA SER A 88 -37.67 6.86 -2.57
C SER A 88 -36.68 6.80 -1.42
N ASP A 89 -37.16 6.43 -0.24
CA ASP A 89 -36.34 6.23 0.96
C ASP A 89 -35.21 5.23 0.70
N GLN A 90 -35.43 4.25 -0.17
CA GLN A 90 -34.42 3.26 -0.52
C GLN A 90 -33.21 3.90 -1.22
N VAL A 91 -33.45 4.74 -2.22
CA VAL A 91 -32.39 5.45 -2.98
C VAL A 91 -31.64 6.40 -2.05
N MET A 92 -32.38 7.17 -1.25
CA MET A 92 -31.77 8.14 -0.32
C MET A 92 -30.91 7.45 0.73
N ASN A 93 -31.39 6.38 1.37
CA ASN A 93 -30.66 5.64 2.38
C ASN A 93 -29.40 4.95 1.81
N GLU A 94 -29.46 4.43 0.58
CA GLU A 94 -28.29 3.87 -0.09
C GLU A 94 -27.23 4.94 -0.33
N TYR A 95 -27.62 6.10 -0.85
CA TYR A 95 -26.72 7.23 -1.10
C TYR A 95 -26.05 7.72 0.20
N ASP A 96 -26.82 7.92 1.26
CA ASP A 96 -26.30 8.36 2.56
C ASP A 96 -25.31 7.35 3.15
N SER A 97 -25.62 6.05 3.05
CA SER A 97 -24.72 4.99 3.52
C SER A 97 -23.39 4.97 2.76
N LEU A 98 -23.45 5.11 1.42
CA LEU A 98 -22.24 5.15 0.60
C LEU A 98 -21.43 6.41 0.84
N THR A 99 -22.09 7.55 0.97
CA THR A 99 -21.45 8.85 1.28
C THR A 99 -20.70 8.78 2.62
N ASN A 100 -21.33 8.22 3.65
CA ASN A 100 -20.68 8.05 4.95
C ASN A 100 -19.44 7.15 4.84
N ARG A 101 -19.56 5.99 4.18
CA ARG A 101 -18.42 5.08 3.96
C ARG A 101 -17.29 5.68 3.14
N PHE A 102 -17.63 6.51 2.15
CA PHE A 102 -16.65 7.21 1.33
C PHE A 102 -15.90 8.27 2.14
N ASN A 103 -16.62 9.04 2.95
CA ASN A 103 -16.06 10.05 3.83
C ASN A 103 -15.20 9.44 4.95
N GLU A 104 -15.63 8.35 5.60
CA GLU A 104 -14.86 7.65 6.63
C GLU A 104 -13.48 7.17 6.12
N LYS A 105 -13.39 6.88 4.83
CA LYS A 105 -12.14 6.47 4.18
C LYS A 105 -11.38 7.63 3.52
N ASP A 106 -11.78 8.88 3.80
CA ASP A 106 -11.20 10.07 3.16
C ASP A 106 -11.17 9.94 1.62
N GLY A 107 -12.31 9.52 1.07
CA GLY A 107 -12.43 9.08 -0.33
C GLY A 107 -12.01 10.13 -1.34
N PHE A 108 -12.17 11.43 -1.05
CA PHE A 108 -11.76 12.50 -1.97
C PHE A 108 -10.24 12.70 -2.05
N SER A 109 -9.46 12.13 -1.13
CA SER A 109 -8.02 12.33 -1.06
C SER A 109 -7.20 11.38 -1.94
N TYR A 110 -7.77 10.25 -2.40
CA TYR A 110 -6.97 9.23 -3.08
C TYR A 110 -6.20 9.72 -4.32
N PRO A 111 -6.71 10.64 -5.17
CA PRO A 111 -5.94 11.10 -6.31
C PRO A 111 -4.67 11.86 -5.90
N SER A 112 -4.78 12.71 -4.87
CA SER A 112 -3.63 13.46 -4.34
C SER A 112 -2.66 12.55 -3.59
N ARG A 113 -3.15 11.53 -2.89
CA ARG A 113 -2.32 10.50 -2.23
C ARG A 113 -1.49 9.72 -3.25
N ILE A 114 -2.09 9.28 -4.36
CA ILE A 114 -1.39 8.59 -5.46
C ILE A 114 -0.26 9.47 -5.98
N VAL A 115 -0.57 10.70 -6.35
CA VAL A 115 0.44 11.66 -6.88
C VAL A 115 1.55 11.90 -5.85
N GLY A 116 1.22 12.11 -4.59
CA GLY A 116 2.17 12.35 -3.52
C GLY A 116 3.13 11.18 -3.30
N VAL A 117 2.61 9.95 -3.25
CA VAL A 117 3.43 8.75 -3.04
C VAL A 117 4.28 8.44 -4.27
N LEU A 118 3.73 8.54 -5.49
CA LEU A 118 4.51 8.32 -6.71
C LEU A 118 5.66 9.31 -6.83
N LYS A 119 5.42 10.62 -6.59
CA LYS A 119 6.49 11.63 -6.57
C LYS A 119 7.51 11.36 -5.47
N GLY A 120 7.06 10.97 -4.29
CA GLY A 120 7.92 10.59 -3.19
C GLY A 120 8.82 9.40 -3.51
N MET A 121 8.34 8.46 -4.32
CA MET A 121 9.12 7.32 -4.82
C MET A 121 9.98 7.67 -6.06
N GLY A 122 10.10 8.95 -6.41
CA GLY A 122 10.99 9.44 -7.47
C GLY A 122 10.44 9.30 -8.89
N PHE A 123 9.11 9.17 -9.06
CA PHE A 123 8.46 9.32 -10.35
C PHE A 123 8.08 10.78 -10.60
N VAL A 124 8.34 11.30 -11.78
CA VAL A 124 7.86 12.61 -12.22
C VAL A 124 6.51 12.47 -12.90
N GLU A 125 5.74 13.56 -13.03
CA GLU A 125 4.38 13.50 -13.59
C GLU A 125 4.36 12.93 -15.03
N GLU A 126 5.40 13.21 -15.80
CA GLU A 126 5.57 12.70 -17.15
C GLU A 126 5.71 11.16 -17.19
N ASP A 127 6.16 10.56 -16.09
CA ASP A 127 6.28 9.11 -15.99
C ASP A 127 4.93 8.42 -15.76
N PHE A 128 3.94 9.11 -15.20
CA PHE A 128 2.69 8.50 -14.76
C PHE A 128 1.91 7.79 -15.87
N GLN A 129 2.10 8.23 -17.11
CA GLN A 129 1.48 7.64 -18.29
C GLN A 129 2.34 6.55 -18.96
N LYS A 130 3.57 6.30 -18.46
CA LYS A 130 4.39 5.20 -18.97
C LYS A 130 3.82 3.87 -18.54
N TYR A 131 3.87 2.91 -19.44
CA TYR A 131 3.46 1.54 -19.14
C TYR A 131 4.48 0.83 -18.26
N VAL A 132 4.01 -0.10 -17.42
CA VAL A 132 4.86 -0.88 -16.50
C VAL A 132 5.91 -1.69 -17.25
N TYR A 133 5.63 -2.18 -18.46
CA TYR A 133 6.61 -2.91 -19.26
C TYR A 133 7.84 -2.04 -19.67
N GLU A 134 7.70 -0.71 -19.70
CA GLU A 134 8.79 0.23 -20.05
C GLU A 134 9.74 0.47 -18.87
N LEU A 135 9.35 0.09 -17.65
CA LEU A 135 10.10 0.35 -16.44
C LEU A 135 11.30 -0.59 -16.26
N SER A 136 12.41 -0.04 -15.79
CA SER A 136 13.53 -0.83 -15.27
C SER A 136 13.12 -1.65 -14.04
N GLY A 137 13.92 -2.67 -13.67
CA GLY A 137 13.66 -3.49 -12.47
C GLY A 137 13.54 -2.63 -11.20
N GLY A 138 14.46 -1.69 -10.99
CA GLY A 138 14.41 -0.78 -9.83
C GLY A 138 13.18 0.13 -9.82
N GLN A 139 12.72 0.60 -10.98
CA GLN A 139 11.47 1.38 -11.08
C GLN A 139 10.25 0.52 -10.76
N LYS A 140 10.23 -0.75 -11.20
CA LYS A 140 9.15 -1.70 -10.84
C LYS A 140 9.10 -1.93 -9.34
N THR A 141 10.27 -2.12 -8.70
CA THR A 141 10.36 -2.24 -7.23
C THR A 141 9.81 -1.01 -6.53
N ARG A 142 10.16 0.20 -6.99
CA ARG A 142 9.64 1.46 -6.44
C ARG A 142 8.13 1.59 -6.62
N LEU A 143 7.58 1.16 -7.76
CA LEU A 143 6.13 1.17 -7.99
C LEU A 143 5.41 0.17 -7.07
N CYS A 144 5.95 -1.02 -6.85
CA CYS A 144 5.40 -1.97 -5.90
C CYS A 144 5.41 -1.42 -4.47
N LEU A 145 6.51 -0.78 -4.08
CA LEU A 145 6.60 -0.13 -2.77
C LEU A 145 5.57 1.01 -2.66
N ALA A 146 5.41 1.83 -3.71
CA ALA A 146 4.39 2.88 -3.74
C ALA A 146 2.97 2.31 -3.55
N LYS A 147 2.60 1.23 -4.26
CA LYS A 147 1.31 0.54 -4.07
C LYS A 147 1.13 0.06 -2.64
N LEU A 148 2.15 -0.59 -2.10
CA LEU A 148 2.13 -1.12 -0.73
C LEU A 148 1.94 -0.01 0.32
N LEU A 149 2.59 1.14 0.14
CA LEU A 149 2.39 2.31 1.01
C LEU A 149 0.96 2.87 0.90
N LEU A 150 0.39 2.91 -0.30
CA LEU A 150 -0.98 3.37 -0.54
C LEU A 150 -2.05 2.45 0.07
N GLU A 151 -1.79 1.14 0.14
CA GLU A 151 -2.67 0.15 0.76
C GLU A 151 -2.84 0.33 2.27
N GLU A 152 -1.85 0.91 2.94
CA GLU A 152 -1.82 1.12 4.40
C GLU A 152 -2.23 -0.13 5.22
N PRO A 153 -1.58 -1.28 5.00
CA PRO A 153 -1.95 -2.53 5.68
C PRO A 153 -1.83 -2.42 7.21
N LYS A 154 -2.57 -3.25 7.96
CA LYS A 154 -2.49 -3.31 9.43
C LYS A 154 -1.10 -3.70 9.92
N LEU A 155 -0.38 -4.51 9.16
CA LEU A 155 1.03 -4.83 9.39
C LEU A 155 1.80 -4.63 8.08
N LEU A 156 2.67 -3.64 8.07
CA LEU A 156 3.60 -3.39 6.96
C LEU A 156 4.93 -4.08 7.27
N VAL A 157 5.39 -4.94 6.36
CA VAL A 157 6.65 -5.67 6.48
C VAL A 157 7.55 -5.28 5.32
N LEU A 158 8.72 -4.73 5.63
CA LEU A 158 9.69 -4.26 4.65
C LEU A 158 11.03 -4.97 4.86
N ASP A 159 11.53 -5.64 3.82
CA ASP A 159 12.85 -6.26 3.81
C ASP A 159 13.81 -5.44 2.94
N GLU A 160 14.80 -4.80 3.58
CA GLU A 160 15.81 -3.94 2.95
C GLU A 160 15.19 -2.90 1.98
N PRO A 161 14.21 -2.09 2.44
CA PRO A 161 13.39 -1.26 1.55
C PRO A 161 14.16 -0.12 0.89
N THR A 162 15.35 0.20 1.37
CA THR A 162 16.22 1.24 0.80
C THR A 162 16.96 0.81 -0.46
N ASN A 163 16.99 -0.49 -0.73
CA ASN A 163 17.60 -1.01 -1.96
C ASN A 163 16.89 -0.42 -3.19
N HIS A 164 17.67 0.07 -4.14
CA HIS A 164 17.19 0.70 -5.38
C HIS A 164 16.49 2.06 -5.22
N LEU A 165 16.56 2.69 -4.02
CA LEU A 165 16.08 4.04 -3.77
C LEU A 165 17.23 5.03 -3.82
N ASP A 166 16.98 6.21 -4.37
CA ASP A 166 17.88 7.36 -4.23
C ASP A 166 17.65 8.07 -2.88
N SER A 167 18.51 9.02 -2.55
CA SER A 167 18.45 9.74 -1.27
C SER A 167 17.13 10.47 -1.03
N GLN A 168 16.48 10.94 -2.08
CA GLN A 168 15.20 11.64 -1.97
C GLN A 168 14.07 10.65 -1.65
N ALA A 169 14.02 9.51 -2.33
CA ALA A 169 13.03 8.46 -2.06
C ALA A 169 13.23 7.83 -0.68
N ILE A 170 14.49 7.66 -0.23
CA ILE A 170 14.80 7.21 1.14
C ILE A 170 14.24 8.21 2.17
N SER A 171 14.54 9.50 2.01
CA SER A 171 14.02 10.53 2.93
C SER A 171 12.49 10.60 2.95
N PHE A 172 11.84 10.42 1.81
CA PHE A 172 10.40 10.32 1.73
C PHE A 172 9.88 9.09 2.49
N LEU A 173 10.47 7.92 2.24
CA LEU A 173 10.08 6.67 2.90
C LEU A 173 10.23 6.77 4.42
N GLU A 174 11.36 7.26 4.92
CA GLU A 174 11.56 7.48 6.35
C GLU A 174 10.48 8.37 6.97
N ASN A 175 10.17 9.50 6.34
CA ASN A 175 9.13 10.40 6.83
C ASN A 175 7.74 9.77 6.79
N TYR A 176 7.44 9.00 5.74
CA TYR A 176 6.20 8.24 5.63
C TYR A 176 6.08 7.21 6.76
N LEU A 177 7.12 6.42 7.00
CA LEU A 177 7.14 5.39 8.03
C LEU A 177 7.09 5.96 9.45
N LYS A 178 7.69 7.14 9.71
CA LYS A 178 7.55 7.86 10.99
C LYS A 178 6.09 8.22 11.27
N GLY A 179 5.33 8.59 10.24
CA GLY A 179 3.90 8.90 10.32
C GLY A 179 2.96 7.70 10.23
N TYR A 180 3.48 6.50 9.96
CA TYR A 180 2.67 5.31 9.75
C TYR A 180 1.89 4.94 11.02
N LYS A 181 0.57 4.80 10.90
CA LYS A 181 -0.32 4.62 12.07
C LYS A 181 -0.43 3.18 12.55
N ASN A 182 -0.20 2.22 11.64
CA ASN A 182 -0.34 0.79 11.92
C ASN A 182 1.00 0.16 12.29
N ALA A 183 1.00 -1.15 12.57
CA ALA A 183 2.21 -1.90 12.89
C ALA A 183 3.20 -1.96 11.70
N LEU A 184 4.49 -1.87 12.02
CA LEU A 184 5.58 -1.87 11.04
C LEU A 184 6.69 -2.81 11.50
N ILE A 185 7.15 -3.68 10.61
CA ILE A 185 8.40 -4.44 10.77
C ILE A 185 9.32 -4.08 9.62
N VAL A 186 10.52 -3.60 9.95
CA VAL A 186 11.55 -3.29 8.96
C VAL A 186 12.77 -4.15 9.23
N VAL A 187 13.26 -4.81 8.20
CA VAL A 187 14.57 -5.44 8.20
C VAL A 187 15.53 -4.51 7.48
N SER A 188 16.63 -4.16 8.13
CA SER A 188 17.69 -3.38 7.51
C SER A 188 19.07 -3.79 8.05
N HIS A 189 20.08 -3.66 7.21
CA HIS A 189 21.47 -3.73 7.65
C HIS A 189 21.99 -2.34 8.05
N ASP A 190 21.27 -1.27 7.69
CA ASP A 190 21.56 0.10 8.11
C ASP A 190 20.88 0.39 9.46
N ARG A 191 21.69 0.81 10.45
CA ARG A 191 21.21 1.15 11.79
C ARG A 191 20.58 2.54 11.87
N TYR A 192 20.71 3.34 10.83
CA TYR A 192 20.25 4.72 10.79
C TYR A 192 18.91 4.87 10.04
N PHE A 193 18.46 3.82 9.40
CA PHE A 193 17.15 3.76 8.72
C PHE A 193 16.01 3.53 9.70
#